data_1a2319225bb7fceba1d721c8b80dc008
#
_entry.id   1a2319225bb7fceba1d721c8b80dc008
#
_cell.length_a   1.000
_cell.length_b   1.000
_cell.length_c   1.000
_cell.angle_alpha   90.00
_cell.angle_beta   90.00
_cell.angle_gamma   90.00
#
_symmetry.space_group_name_H-M   'P 1'
#
loop_
_entity.id
_entity.type
_entity.pdbx_description
1 polymer ?
#
loop_
_entity_poly.entity_id
_entity_poly.type
_entity_poly.pdbx_seq_one_letter_code
_entity_poly.pdbx_strand_id
1 'polypeptide(L)'
;MARDDEFAVGYSDAVQGYSEEEMNAGSTTALGESEPQDVGRAARYMRELIKSQVNANHLARAGSITDSSVLRRKGRLKEQDALIEFIVELHETHTTEEVFTKVERWIDEVLELPKEKRRFSRLSRMVPAVGFFFHRLPLLKALREYDEFSSLSKRKYVLPNFAEVRHILNIAQVHASSKDVRLVTFDADGTLYADGMHFEDDNKMIDKIMQLMELGIHVAIVTAAGYPGEPSRFEGRLKGLVDAFKAQSLPKEVRDRFHVMGGECNYLLRVNDDYRLEFVPAQEWHTDQMYDWRENKEVSSFLDRAEEFLRSYAKHLGVEVDVLRKEYAVGVLPKSDTIYENLEEMALACQAELSDASIPFCAFNGGNDVFVDVGNKHIGLQALMRYLDIDGSQTLHVGDRFTLTGNDAKVREAASILWVASPDETTFFMRLLYRDILNARIL
;
A
#
# COMPACT_ATOMS: atom_id res chain seq x y z
N MET A 1 -39.37 1.58 -1.44
CA MET A 1 -39.67 1.92 -2.83
C MET A 1 -38.86 3.16 -3.20
N ALA A 2 -37.86 2.97 -4.03
CA ALA A 2 -37.13 3.94 -4.83
C ALA A 2 -36.52 5.18 -4.12
N ARG A 3 -35.21 5.13 -3.89
CA ARG A 3 -34.23 6.24 -3.95
C ARG A 3 -32.84 5.74 -3.54
N ASP A 4 -32.19 4.96 -4.38
CA ASP A 4 -30.80 4.50 -4.16
C ASP A 4 -29.92 4.55 -5.43
N ASP A 5 -30.21 5.46 -6.38
CA ASP A 5 -29.47 5.55 -7.64
C ASP A 5 -28.98 6.98 -7.98
N GLU A 6 -28.45 7.71 -6.99
CA GLU A 6 -27.88 9.05 -7.27
C GLU A 6 -26.63 9.37 -6.45
N PHE A 7 -25.53 8.62 -6.60
CA PHE A 7 -24.20 9.10 -6.23
C PHE A 7 -23.13 8.49 -7.14
N ALA A 8 -23.31 8.72 -8.43
CA ALA A 8 -22.28 8.54 -9.44
C ALA A 8 -22.28 9.77 -10.37
N VAL A 9 -21.87 10.93 -9.85
CA VAL A 9 -21.60 12.14 -10.66
C VAL A 9 -20.33 12.72 -10.06
N GLY A 10 -19.27 12.60 -10.80
CA GLY A 10 -18.73 13.54 -11.76
C GLY A 10 -17.36 13.99 -11.32
N TYR A 11 -16.30 13.35 -11.79
CA TYR A 11 -15.02 14.00 -12.07
C TYR A 11 -14.53 13.48 -13.42
N SER A 12 -15.17 13.96 -14.48
CA SER A 12 -14.58 14.01 -15.79
C SER A 12 -14.45 15.49 -16.15
N ASP A 13 -13.25 16.02 -16.08
CA ASP A 13 -12.77 17.13 -16.89
C ASP A 13 -11.43 17.63 -16.36
N ALA A 14 -10.35 16.92 -16.66
CA ALA A 14 -9.00 17.46 -16.78
C ALA A 14 -7.97 16.41 -17.22
N VAL A 15 -8.23 15.66 -18.29
CA VAL A 15 -7.12 15.09 -19.11
C VAL A 15 -7.63 14.95 -20.54
N GLN A 16 -7.60 16.03 -21.28
CA GLN A 16 -7.57 15.98 -22.75
C GLN A 16 -6.13 16.18 -23.22
N GLY A 17 -5.63 15.21 -23.99
CA GLY A 17 -4.48 15.44 -24.84
C GLY A 17 -3.41 14.38 -24.84
N TYR A 18 -3.71 13.16 -25.24
CA TYR A 18 -2.75 12.31 -25.98
C TYR A 18 -3.53 11.45 -26.97
N SER A 19 -3.15 11.54 -28.24
CA SER A 19 -3.83 10.89 -29.36
C SER A 19 -3.53 9.40 -29.42
N GLU A 20 -4.56 8.63 -29.81
CA GLU A 20 -4.58 7.16 -29.94
C GLU A 20 -3.67 6.57 -31.03
N GLU A 21 -2.80 7.32 -31.68
CA GLU A 21 -2.05 6.82 -32.85
C GLU A 21 -0.66 6.20 -32.54
N GLU A 22 -0.18 6.22 -31.31
CA GLU A 22 1.15 5.63 -31.00
C GLU A 22 1.12 4.25 -30.27
N MET A 23 -0.04 3.65 -30.07
CA MET A 23 -0.16 2.36 -29.35
C MET A 23 -0.43 1.13 -30.22
N ASN A 24 -0.47 1.26 -31.55
CA ASN A 24 -0.77 0.13 -32.44
C ASN A 24 0.40 -0.26 -33.34
N ALA A 25 1.45 -0.85 -32.76
CA ALA A 25 2.42 -1.62 -33.54
C ALA A 25 3.05 -2.71 -32.68
N GLY A 26 2.58 -3.92 -32.81
CA GLY A 26 3.35 -5.07 -32.35
C GLY A 26 2.61 -6.23 -31.71
N SER A 27 1.62 -6.80 -32.41
CA SER A 27 1.16 -8.15 -32.15
C SER A 27 1.62 -9.05 -33.28
N THR A 28 2.59 -9.93 -33.03
CA THR A 28 2.68 -11.28 -33.66
C THR A 28 3.77 -12.11 -32.98
N THR A 29 3.34 -13.19 -32.36
CA THR A 29 3.94 -14.53 -32.17
C THR A 29 5.40 -14.76 -32.50
N ALA A 30 6.21 -15.17 -31.49
CA ALA A 30 7.10 -16.35 -31.56
C ALA A 30 7.73 -16.61 -30.17
N LEU A 31 7.62 -17.85 -29.73
CA LEU A 31 8.39 -18.42 -28.60
C LEU A 31 9.86 -18.49 -29.01
N GLY A 32 10.76 -17.88 -28.25
CA GLY A 32 12.21 -18.02 -28.43
C GLY A 32 13.00 -16.82 -27.94
N GLU A 33 13.79 -17.04 -26.90
CA GLU A 33 14.94 -16.22 -26.45
C GLU A 33 14.67 -14.74 -26.15
N SER A 34 14.29 -14.39 -24.87
CA SER A 34 13.93 -13.03 -24.48
C SER A 34 14.59 -12.51 -23.21
N GLU A 35 15.92 -12.60 -23.06
CA GLU A 35 16.54 -12.04 -21.84
C GLU A 35 17.17 -10.63 -21.88
N PRO A 36 17.62 -10.05 -23.01
CA PRO A 36 18.15 -8.67 -22.95
C PRO A 36 17.13 -7.55 -23.13
N GLN A 37 15.93 -7.83 -23.65
CA GLN A 37 14.98 -6.77 -24.02
C GLN A 37 14.12 -6.27 -22.87
N ASP A 38 13.87 -7.07 -21.85
CA ASP A 38 12.95 -6.71 -20.76
C ASP A 38 13.60 -5.79 -19.72
N VAL A 39 14.91 -5.93 -19.49
CA VAL A 39 15.68 -5.04 -18.61
C VAL A 39 15.74 -3.62 -19.20
N GLY A 40 15.90 -3.50 -20.50
CA GLY A 40 15.90 -2.22 -21.21
C GLY A 40 14.53 -1.52 -21.20
N ARG A 41 13.43 -2.27 -21.21
CA ARG A 41 12.06 -1.74 -21.10
C ARG A 41 11.77 -1.25 -19.68
N ALA A 42 12.11 -2.03 -18.66
CA ALA A 42 11.94 -1.63 -17.26
C ALA A 42 12.74 -0.36 -16.92
N ALA A 43 13.99 -0.28 -17.38
CA ALA A 43 14.83 0.91 -17.22
C ALA A 43 14.26 2.14 -17.95
N ARG A 44 13.68 1.95 -19.14
CA ARG A 44 13.03 3.03 -19.90
C ARG A 44 11.75 3.53 -19.21
N TYR A 45 10.92 2.60 -18.74
CA TYR A 45 9.70 2.90 -17.98
C TYR A 45 10.01 3.67 -16.69
N MET A 46 11.04 3.24 -15.93
CA MET A 46 11.47 3.98 -14.73
C MET A 46 12.01 5.37 -15.03
N ARG A 47 12.75 5.56 -16.14
CA ARG A 47 13.18 6.90 -16.55
C ARG A 47 11.98 7.82 -16.83
N GLU A 48 10.91 7.31 -17.42
CA GLU A 48 9.71 8.08 -17.70
C GLU A 48 8.92 8.35 -16.42
N LEU A 49 8.81 7.36 -15.51
CA LEU A 49 8.19 7.54 -14.20
C LEU A 49 8.92 8.59 -13.36
N ILE A 50 10.25 8.50 -13.28
CA ILE A 50 11.08 9.49 -12.57
C ILE A 50 10.99 10.86 -13.23
N LYS A 51 11.01 10.92 -14.57
CA LYS A 51 10.82 12.19 -15.31
C LYS A 51 9.43 12.79 -15.05
N SER A 52 8.38 11.99 -14.98
CA SER A 52 7.03 12.48 -14.67
C SER A 52 6.95 13.01 -13.24
N GLN A 53 7.56 12.35 -12.28
CA GLN A 53 7.63 12.83 -10.88
C GLN A 53 8.49 14.10 -10.75
N VAL A 54 9.64 14.15 -11.44
CA VAL A 54 10.50 15.34 -11.48
C VAL A 54 9.78 16.49 -12.20
N ASN A 55 9.07 16.22 -13.28
CA ASN A 55 8.28 17.23 -14.00
C ASN A 55 7.08 17.70 -13.20
N ALA A 56 6.39 16.83 -12.46
CA ALA A 56 5.32 17.22 -11.54
C ALA A 56 5.84 18.16 -10.45
N ASN A 57 7.02 17.86 -9.90
CA ASN A 57 7.69 18.75 -8.94
C ASN A 57 8.16 20.10 -9.57
N HIS A 58 8.53 20.11 -10.85
CA HIS A 58 8.87 21.34 -11.58
C HIS A 58 7.64 22.17 -11.97
N LEU A 59 6.54 21.53 -12.39
CA LEU A 59 5.26 22.20 -12.68
C LEU A 59 4.63 22.77 -11.41
N ALA A 60 4.75 22.07 -10.27
CA ALA A 60 4.35 22.59 -8.96
C ALA A 60 5.15 23.84 -8.54
N ARG A 61 6.36 24.05 -9.08
CA ARG A 61 7.16 25.26 -8.85
C ARG A 61 6.74 26.45 -9.73
N ALA A 62 6.04 26.19 -10.84
CA ALA A 62 5.58 27.22 -11.78
C ALA A 62 4.16 27.73 -11.50
N GLY A 63 3.39 27.06 -10.63
CA GLY A 63 2.07 27.49 -10.19
C GLY A 63 2.09 28.69 -9.24
N SER A 64 0.92 29.25 -8.93
CA SER A 64 0.83 30.36 -7.99
C SER A 64 1.49 30.03 -6.66
N ILE A 65 2.02 31.02 -5.94
CA ILE A 65 2.70 30.83 -4.65
C ILE A 65 1.79 30.10 -3.65
N THR A 66 0.49 30.32 -3.71
CA THR A 66 -0.51 29.69 -2.88
C THR A 66 -0.64 28.20 -3.20
N ASP A 67 -0.79 27.85 -4.46
CA ASP A 67 -0.96 26.46 -4.91
C ASP A 67 0.30 25.62 -4.67
N SER A 68 1.48 26.21 -4.91
CA SER A 68 2.75 25.52 -4.67
C SER A 68 3.03 25.27 -3.18
N SER A 69 2.53 26.12 -2.28
CA SER A 69 2.68 25.90 -0.84
C SER A 69 1.72 24.84 -0.30
N VAL A 70 0.51 24.76 -0.84
CA VAL A 70 -0.49 23.72 -0.52
C VAL A 70 0.00 22.35 -1.02
N LEU A 71 0.47 22.26 -2.27
CA LEU A 71 1.01 21.03 -2.83
C LEU A 71 2.26 20.53 -2.07
N ARG A 72 3.13 21.44 -1.64
CA ARG A 72 4.29 21.08 -0.82
C ARG A 72 3.91 20.59 0.57
N ARG A 73 2.89 21.16 1.20
CA ARG A 73 2.39 20.70 2.50
C ARG A 73 1.77 19.31 2.39
N LYS A 74 0.88 19.08 1.40
CA LYS A 74 0.31 17.77 1.12
C LYS A 74 1.39 16.71 0.86
N GLY A 75 2.40 17.04 0.06
CA GLY A 75 3.55 16.18 -0.19
C GLY A 75 4.28 15.81 1.10
N ARG A 76 4.59 16.78 1.95
CA ARG A 76 5.26 16.54 3.25
C ARG A 76 4.45 15.66 4.18
N LEU A 77 3.12 15.81 4.23
CA LEU A 77 2.27 14.97 5.07
C LEU A 77 2.20 13.53 4.58
N LYS A 78 2.32 13.32 3.27
CA LYS A 78 2.36 11.97 2.66
C LYS A 78 3.74 11.33 2.65
N GLU A 79 4.80 12.08 2.84
CA GLU A 79 6.19 11.64 2.74
C GLU A 79 6.89 11.81 4.10
N GLN A 80 6.40 11.10 5.13
CA GLN A 80 6.96 11.12 6.49
C GLN A 80 7.37 9.71 6.88
N ASP A 81 8.68 9.50 7.03
CA ASP A 81 9.26 8.26 7.54
C ASP A 81 10.61 8.54 8.18
N ALA A 82 10.73 8.20 9.46
CA ALA A 82 11.91 8.50 10.24
C ALA A 82 13.20 7.86 9.68
N LEU A 83 13.13 6.67 9.09
CA LEU A 83 14.30 6.03 8.49
C LEU A 83 14.69 6.71 7.18
N ILE A 84 13.72 7.02 6.31
CA ILE A 84 13.99 7.68 5.03
C ILE A 84 14.55 9.09 5.28
N GLU A 85 13.93 9.85 6.17
CA GLU A 85 14.40 11.20 6.55
C GLU A 85 15.83 11.16 7.09
N PHE A 86 16.12 10.23 8.00
CA PHE A 86 17.46 10.02 8.54
C PHE A 86 18.48 9.65 7.44
N ILE A 87 18.09 8.82 6.46
CA ILE A 87 18.96 8.48 5.32
C ILE A 87 19.22 9.73 4.46
N VAL A 88 18.18 10.54 4.19
CA VAL A 88 18.34 11.81 3.45
C VAL A 88 19.28 12.76 4.16
N GLU A 89 19.13 12.94 5.48
CA GLU A 89 20.02 13.80 6.29
C GLU A 89 21.49 13.33 6.28
N LEU A 90 21.73 12.02 6.31
CA LEU A 90 23.09 11.48 6.24
C LEU A 90 23.84 11.91 4.96
N HIS A 91 23.13 12.19 3.87
CA HIS A 91 23.75 12.63 2.62
C HIS A 91 24.30 14.07 2.67
N GLU A 92 24.00 14.84 3.71
CA GLU A 92 24.62 16.16 3.91
C GLU A 92 26.13 16.05 4.18
N THR A 93 26.58 14.93 4.74
CA THR A 93 27.96 14.73 5.20
C THR A 93 28.69 13.53 4.60
N HIS A 94 27.97 12.68 3.88
CA HIS A 94 28.50 11.44 3.33
C HIS A 94 28.08 11.25 1.86
N THR A 95 28.88 10.50 1.11
CA THR A 95 28.50 10.08 -0.25
C THR A 95 27.36 9.08 -0.21
N THR A 96 26.59 9.00 -1.30
CA THR A 96 25.46 8.07 -1.43
C THR A 96 25.87 6.61 -1.15
N GLU A 97 27.01 6.16 -1.67
CA GLU A 97 27.50 4.80 -1.42
C GLU A 97 27.86 4.56 0.06
N GLU A 98 28.50 5.54 0.71
CA GLU A 98 28.83 5.45 2.14
C GLU A 98 27.56 5.42 3.01
N VAL A 99 26.54 6.21 2.67
CA VAL A 99 25.27 6.22 3.41
C VAL A 99 24.62 4.86 3.34
N PHE A 100 24.40 4.33 2.14
CA PHE A 100 23.73 3.03 2.00
C PHE A 100 24.57 1.86 2.54
N THR A 101 25.88 1.91 2.46
CA THR A 101 26.77 0.93 3.12
C THR A 101 26.60 0.92 4.63
N LYS A 102 26.52 2.11 5.24
CA LYS A 102 26.33 2.22 6.71
C LYS A 102 24.96 1.71 7.13
N VAL A 103 23.91 2.13 6.41
CA VAL A 103 22.53 1.74 6.74
C VAL A 103 22.34 0.23 6.57
N GLU A 104 22.84 -0.37 5.49
CA GLU A 104 22.83 -1.83 5.27
C GLU A 104 23.44 -2.56 6.45
N ARG A 105 24.66 -2.17 6.87
CA ARG A 105 25.32 -2.78 8.02
C ARG A 105 24.55 -2.59 9.32
N TRP A 106 23.93 -1.45 9.56
CA TRP A 106 23.14 -1.22 10.78
C TRP A 106 21.85 -2.05 10.80
N ILE A 107 21.23 -2.30 9.66
CA ILE A 107 20.09 -3.22 9.55
C ILE A 107 20.55 -4.64 9.86
N ASP A 108 21.70 -5.07 9.35
CA ASP A 108 22.29 -6.36 9.66
C ASP A 108 22.57 -6.50 11.17
N GLU A 109 23.17 -5.48 11.80
CA GLU A 109 23.37 -5.45 13.26
C GLU A 109 22.04 -5.62 14.04
N VAL A 110 20.92 -5.02 13.56
CA VAL A 110 19.61 -5.21 14.19
C VAL A 110 19.16 -6.67 14.11
N LEU A 111 19.32 -7.29 12.94
CA LEU A 111 18.86 -8.66 12.71
C LEU A 111 19.71 -9.72 13.41
N GLU A 112 20.98 -9.44 13.69
CA GLU A 112 21.87 -10.30 14.48
C GLU A 112 21.51 -10.30 15.97
N LEU A 113 20.80 -9.28 16.45
CA LEU A 113 20.38 -9.21 17.84
C LEU A 113 19.11 -10.08 18.08
N PRO A 114 19.00 -10.75 19.25
CA PRO A 114 17.76 -11.33 19.70
C PRO A 114 16.62 -10.29 19.66
N LYS A 115 15.39 -10.73 19.34
CA LYS A 115 14.23 -9.84 19.16
C LYS A 115 14.08 -8.81 20.32
N GLU A 116 14.24 -9.28 21.55
CA GLU A 116 14.09 -8.47 22.78
C GLU A 116 15.16 -7.37 22.92
N LYS A 117 16.31 -7.55 22.24
CA LYS A 117 17.45 -6.61 22.29
C LYS A 117 17.54 -5.69 21.09
N ARG A 118 16.74 -5.88 20.04
CA ARG A 118 16.79 -5.08 18.79
C ARG A 118 16.60 -3.57 19.05
N ARG A 119 15.75 -3.22 20.02
CA ARG A 119 15.55 -1.82 20.44
C ARG A 119 16.81 -1.12 20.97
N PHE A 120 17.84 -1.87 21.35
CA PHE A 120 19.12 -1.35 21.83
C PHE A 120 20.19 -1.30 20.72
N SER A 121 19.86 -1.67 19.50
CA SER A 121 20.77 -1.58 18.36
C SER A 121 21.16 -0.12 18.09
N ARG A 122 22.25 0.08 17.37
CA ARG A 122 22.69 1.42 16.96
C ARG A 122 21.61 2.13 16.16
N LEU A 123 21.04 1.47 15.17
CA LEU A 123 19.99 2.03 14.31
C LEU A 123 18.77 2.45 15.12
N SER A 124 18.24 1.58 15.99
CA SER A 124 17.08 1.91 16.84
C SER A 124 17.34 3.03 17.85
N ARG A 125 18.60 3.29 18.20
CA ARG A 125 18.97 4.41 19.07
C ARG A 125 19.03 5.73 18.30
N MET A 126 19.46 5.71 17.04
CA MET A 126 19.49 6.89 16.17
C MET A 126 18.10 7.22 15.62
N VAL A 127 17.31 6.18 15.30
CA VAL A 127 15.96 6.28 14.74
C VAL A 127 15.01 5.43 15.58
N PRO A 128 14.48 5.95 16.72
CA PRO A 128 13.65 5.17 17.63
C PRO A 128 12.39 4.58 17.00
N ALA A 129 11.86 5.22 15.97
CA ALA A 129 10.67 4.78 15.22
C ALA A 129 11.00 3.95 13.96
N VAL A 130 12.21 3.38 13.87
CA VAL A 130 12.67 2.70 12.65
C VAL A 130 11.80 1.49 12.24
N GLY A 131 11.02 0.93 13.17
CA GLY A 131 10.17 -0.23 12.90
C GLY A 131 10.92 -1.57 12.91
N PHE A 132 10.36 -2.58 12.25
CA PHE A 132 10.85 -3.94 12.24
C PHE A 132 11.48 -4.30 10.90
N PHE A 133 12.56 -5.08 10.95
CA PHE A 133 13.16 -5.70 9.78
C PHE A 133 12.97 -7.21 9.84
N PHE A 134 12.51 -7.79 8.75
CA PHE A 134 12.32 -9.24 8.58
C PHE A 134 13.46 -9.87 7.77
N HIS A 135 14.15 -9.06 6.93
CA HIS A 135 15.23 -9.48 6.05
C HIS A 135 16.43 -8.53 6.12
N ARG A 136 17.60 -9.06 5.78
CA ARG A 136 18.76 -8.25 5.41
C ARG A 136 18.47 -7.55 4.09
N LEU A 137 18.63 -6.26 4.03
CA LEU A 137 18.34 -5.47 2.84
C LEU A 137 19.61 -5.20 2.05
N PRO A 138 19.77 -5.72 0.82
CA PRO A 138 20.97 -5.51 0.00
C PRO A 138 20.93 -4.11 -0.63
N LEU A 139 21.13 -3.06 0.19
CA LEU A 139 20.96 -1.67 -0.19
C LEU A 139 21.96 -1.22 -1.24
N LEU A 140 23.22 -1.69 -1.17
CA LEU A 140 24.21 -1.37 -2.19
C LEU A 140 23.88 -1.97 -3.56
N LYS A 141 23.33 -3.19 -3.58
CA LYS A 141 22.85 -3.80 -4.83
C LYS A 141 21.69 -2.99 -5.39
N ALA A 142 20.73 -2.63 -4.55
CA ALA A 142 19.58 -1.82 -4.93
C ALA A 142 19.98 -0.42 -5.41
N LEU A 143 20.93 0.22 -4.75
CA LEU A 143 21.49 1.50 -5.18
C LEU A 143 22.09 1.41 -6.59
N ARG A 144 22.88 0.39 -6.87
CA ARG A 144 23.50 0.21 -8.20
C ARG A 144 22.44 0.00 -9.27
N GLU A 145 21.43 -0.84 -9.02
CA GLU A 145 20.32 -1.05 -9.95
C GLU A 145 19.52 0.27 -10.16
N TYR A 146 19.25 1.01 -9.09
CA TYR A 146 18.58 2.31 -9.19
C TYR A 146 19.43 3.32 -9.97
N ASP A 147 20.74 3.35 -9.77
CA ASP A 147 21.67 4.30 -10.40
C ASP A 147 21.82 4.09 -11.91
N GLU A 148 21.60 2.88 -12.43
CA GLU A 148 21.67 2.57 -13.87
C GLU A 148 20.71 3.46 -14.69
N PHE A 149 19.57 3.84 -14.12
CA PHE A 149 18.57 4.68 -14.80
C PHE A 149 18.42 6.09 -14.19
N SER A 150 18.76 6.29 -12.93
CA SER A 150 18.61 7.60 -12.26
C SER A 150 19.84 8.48 -12.36
N SER A 151 21.03 7.87 -12.56
CA SER A 151 22.32 8.54 -12.48
C SER A 151 22.53 9.32 -11.18
N LEU A 152 22.02 8.81 -10.07
CA LEU A 152 22.05 9.45 -8.75
C LEU A 152 23.50 9.70 -8.29
N SER A 153 24.39 8.71 -8.46
CA SER A 153 25.81 8.81 -8.08
C SER A 153 26.60 9.90 -8.84
N LYS A 154 26.12 10.34 -9.99
CA LYS A 154 26.75 11.38 -10.81
C LYS A 154 26.37 12.80 -10.40
N ARG A 155 25.41 12.95 -9.50
CA ARG A 155 24.95 14.27 -9.05
C ARG A 155 25.92 14.83 -8.00
N LYS A 156 26.41 16.04 -8.22
CA LYS A 156 27.36 16.68 -7.29
C LYS A 156 26.73 17.57 -6.24
N TYR A 157 25.55 18.13 -6.51
CA TYR A 157 24.95 19.19 -5.69
C TYR A 157 23.48 18.95 -5.34
N VAL A 158 22.90 17.86 -5.81
CA VAL A 158 21.52 17.50 -5.52
C VAL A 158 21.50 16.19 -4.78
N LEU A 159 21.22 16.27 -3.49
CA LEU A 159 21.09 15.10 -2.62
C LEU A 159 19.90 14.24 -3.04
N PRO A 160 19.91 12.93 -2.74
CA PRO A 160 18.74 12.08 -2.88
C PRO A 160 17.56 12.67 -2.10
N ASN A 161 16.37 12.64 -2.72
CA ASN A 161 15.15 13.05 -2.04
C ASN A 161 14.45 11.84 -1.41
N PHE A 162 13.36 12.11 -0.68
CA PHE A 162 12.55 11.10 0.00
C PHE A 162 12.10 9.97 -0.95
N ALA A 163 11.55 10.30 -2.12
CA ALA A 163 11.06 9.33 -3.08
C ALA A 163 12.18 8.43 -3.64
N GLU A 164 13.36 8.99 -3.91
CA GLU A 164 14.53 8.24 -4.40
C GLU A 164 15.03 7.24 -3.35
N VAL A 165 15.15 7.67 -2.09
CA VAL A 165 15.54 6.79 -0.98
C VAL A 165 14.50 5.69 -0.77
N ARG A 166 13.20 6.04 -0.80
CA ARG A 166 12.10 5.07 -0.72
C ARG A 166 12.17 4.02 -1.83
N HIS A 167 12.44 4.43 -3.08
CA HIS A 167 12.60 3.51 -4.21
C HIS A 167 13.77 2.54 -3.99
N ILE A 168 14.92 3.01 -3.53
CA ILE A 168 16.09 2.15 -3.25
C ILE A 168 15.76 1.15 -2.14
N LEU A 169 15.08 1.58 -1.07
CA LEU A 169 14.61 0.70 0.00
C LEU A 169 13.63 -0.37 -0.54
N ASN A 170 12.70 0.03 -1.40
CA ASN A 170 11.75 -0.89 -2.03
C ASN A 170 12.46 -1.92 -2.93
N ILE A 171 13.42 -1.50 -3.77
CA ILE A 171 14.22 -2.43 -4.59
C ILE A 171 14.96 -3.44 -3.70
N ALA A 172 15.61 -2.95 -2.63
CA ALA A 172 16.30 -3.82 -1.68
C ALA A 172 15.34 -4.81 -0.99
N GLN A 173 14.13 -4.35 -0.64
CA GLN A 173 13.11 -5.21 -0.03
C GLN A 173 12.62 -6.29 -1.01
N VAL A 174 12.42 -5.95 -2.29
CA VAL A 174 12.07 -6.94 -3.32
C VAL A 174 13.17 -7.99 -3.46
N HIS A 175 14.43 -7.58 -3.57
CA HIS A 175 15.57 -8.51 -3.63
C HIS A 175 15.65 -9.42 -2.41
N ALA A 176 15.36 -8.88 -1.23
CA ALA A 176 15.41 -9.64 0.03
C ALA A 176 14.26 -10.65 0.13
N SER A 177 13.04 -10.24 -0.24
CA SER A 177 11.84 -11.07 -0.11
C SER A 177 11.70 -12.17 -1.17
N SER A 178 12.30 -11.99 -2.35
CA SER A 178 12.07 -12.82 -3.54
C SER A 178 12.36 -14.32 -3.34
N LYS A 179 13.23 -14.68 -2.38
CA LYS A 179 13.62 -16.07 -2.11
C LYS A 179 12.58 -16.85 -1.31
N ASP A 180 11.93 -16.17 -0.36
CA ASP A 180 11.14 -16.82 0.68
C ASP A 180 9.65 -16.40 0.67
N VAL A 181 9.27 -15.44 -0.19
CA VAL A 181 7.89 -14.91 -0.24
C VAL A 181 6.88 -16.00 -0.62
N ARG A 182 5.86 -16.14 0.23
CA ARG A 182 4.72 -17.04 0.05
C ARG A 182 3.38 -16.30 0.03
N LEU A 183 3.34 -15.06 0.54
CA LEU A 183 2.16 -14.21 0.56
C LEU A 183 2.54 -12.80 0.12
N VAL A 184 1.85 -12.29 -0.88
CA VAL A 184 1.90 -10.86 -1.25
C VAL A 184 0.53 -10.26 -1.00
N THR A 185 0.48 -9.21 -0.19
CA THR A 185 -0.77 -8.49 0.08
C THR A 185 -0.70 -7.08 -0.47
N PHE A 186 -1.82 -6.57 -0.94
CA PHE A 186 -1.94 -5.24 -1.51
C PHE A 186 -3.02 -4.45 -0.79
N ASP A 187 -2.73 -3.19 -0.47
CA ASP A 187 -3.81 -2.23 -0.33
C ASP A 187 -4.50 -2.04 -1.69
N ALA A 188 -5.71 -1.52 -1.69
CA ALA A 188 -6.50 -1.38 -2.90
C ALA A 188 -6.36 0.04 -3.50
N ASP A 189 -6.96 1.03 -2.83
CA ASP A 189 -7.03 2.42 -3.29
C ASP A 189 -5.63 3.08 -3.25
N GLY A 190 -5.21 3.74 -4.33
CA GLY A 190 -3.88 4.34 -4.44
C GLY A 190 -2.75 3.33 -4.73
N THR A 191 -3.00 2.04 -4.54
CA THR A 191 -2.01 0.95 -4.70
C THR A 191 -2.26 0.10 -5.94
N LEU A 192 -3.46 -0.41 -6.15
CA LEU A 192 -3.82 -1.24 -7.32
C LEU A 192 -4.55 -0.46 -8.40
N TYR A 193 -5.29 0.55 -8.02
CA TYR A 193 -6.00 1.49 -8.88
C TYR A 193 -6.04 2.87 -8.20
N ALA A 194 -6.38 3.92 -8.97
CA ALA A 194 -6.47 5.26 -8.42
C ALA A 194 -7.56 5.35 -7.33
N ASP A 195 -7.37 6.27 -6.40
CA ASP A 195 -8.25 6.48 -5.25
C ASP A 195 -9.70 6.66 -5.70
N GLY A 196 -10.64 5.86 -5.13
CA GLY A 196 -12.06 5.87 -5.48
C GLY A 196 -12.44 5.16 -6.79
N MET A 197 -11.48 4.63 -7.53
CA MET A 197 -11.72 3.87 -8.76
C MET A 197 -11.95 2.38 -8.49
N HIS A 198 -12.01 1.58 -9.55
CA HIS A 198 -12.21 0.14 -9.51
C HIS A 198 -11.08 -0.58 -10.25
N PHE A 199 -11.00 -1.88 -10.07
CA PHE A 199 -10.07 -2.73 -10.80
C PHE A 199 -10.64 -3.01 -12.21
N GLU A 200 -10.23 -2.21 -13.21
CA GLU A 200 -10.70 -2.29 -14.59
C GLU A 200 -10.09 -3.48 -15.35
N ASP A 201 -10.72 -3.86 -16.47
CA ASP A 201 -10.32 -5.03 -17.26
C ASP A 201 -8.92 -4.89 -17.91
N ASP A 202 -8.44 -3.67 -18.11
CA ASP A 202 -7.11 -3.33 -18.68
C ASP A 202 -6.03 -3.10 -17.63
N ASN A 203 -6.33 -3.31 -16.35
CA ASN A 203 -5.38 -3.07 -15.29
C ASN A 203 -4.16 -4.00 -15.40
N LYS A 204 -2.97 -3.38 -15.49
CA LYS A 204 -1.67 -4.07 -15.67
C LYS A 204 -1.32 -5.05 -14.55
N MET A 205 -1.98 -4.93 -13.38
CA MET A 205 -1.75 -5.80 -12.25
C MET A 205 -2.46 -7.16 -12.36
N ILE A 206 -3.46 -7.30 -13.24
CA ILE A 206 -4.18 -8.57 -13.45
C ILE A 206 -3.18 -9.70 -13.76
N ASP A 207 -2.38 -9.51 -14.80
CA ASP A 207 -1.37 -10.50 -15.20
C ASP A 207 -0.36 -10.77 -14.09
N LYS A 208 0.05 -9.74 -13.34
CA LYS A 208 1.03 -9.89 -12.26
C LYS A 208 0.48 -10.69 -11.08
N ILE A 209 -0.77 -10.44 -10.70
CA ILE A 209 -1.47 -11.21 -9.67
C ILE A 209 -1.57 -12.69 -10.09
N MET A 210 -2.03 -12.97 -11.31
CA MET A 210 -2.14 -14.34 -11.78
C MET A 210 -0.78 -15.05 -11.87
N GLN A 211 0.26 -14.38 -12.39
CA GLN A 211 1.61 -14.91 -12.45
C GLN A 211 2.16 -15.28 -11.06
N LEU A 212 1.93 -14.45 -10.03
CA LEU A 212 2.32 -14.77 -8.66
C LEU A 212 1.58 -16.00 -8.14
N MET A 213 0.26 -16.09 -8.39
CA MET A 213 -0.56 -17.22 -7.96
C MET A 213 -0.13 -18.52 -8.67
N GLU A 214 0.21 -18.48 -9.95
CA GLU A 214 0.75 -19.62 -10.71
C GLU A 214 2.10 -20.09 -10.17
N LEU A 215 2.92 -19.18 -9.67
CA LEU A 215 4.17 -19.51 -8.97
C LEU A 215 3.94 -20.12 -7.56
N GLY A 216 2.70 -20.31 -7.12
CA GLY A 216 2.36 -20.88 -5.83
C GLY A 216 2.35 -19.87 -4.69
N ILE A 217 2.36 -18.58 -4.99
CA ILE A 217 2.32 -17.50 -4.01
C ILE A 217 0.85 -17.13 -3.75
N HIS A 218 0.49 -17.01 -2.47
CA HIS A 218 -0.81 -16.46 -2.10
C HIS A 218 -0.83 -14.95 -2.35
N VAL A 219 -1.96 -14.47 -2.86
CA VAL A 219 -2.20 -13.04 -3.08
C VAL A 219 -3.45 -12.62 -2.32
N ALA A 220 -3.38 -11.52 -1.59
CA ALA A 220 -4.56 -10.98 -0.95
C ALA A 220 -4.66 -9.46 -1.15
N ILE A 221 -5.89 -8.97 -1.30
CA ILE A 221 -6.19 -7.53 -1.24
C ILE A 221 -6.66 -7.24 0.18
N VAL A 222 -6.00 -6.29 0.86
CA VAL A 222 -6.30 -5.90 2.24
C VAL A 222 -6.77 -4.45 2.22
N THR A 223 -8.06 -4.22 2.39
CA THR A 223 -8.70 -2.91 2.17
C THR A 223 -9.58 -2.49 3.33
N ALA A 224 -9.66 -1.17 3.59
CA ALA A 224 -10.64 -0.58 4.50
C ALA A 224 -12.09 -0.70 4.00
N ALA A 225 -12.30 -0.96 2.70
CA ALA A 225 -13.62 -1.18 2.16
C ALA A 225 -14.29 -2.40 2.82
N GLY A 226 -15.42 -2.19 3.48
CA GLY A 226 -16.20 -3.23 4.17
C GLY A 226 -17.66 -3.21 3.74
N TYR A 227 -18.17 -4.39 3.30
CA TYR A 227 -19.56 -4.57 2.86
C TYR A 227 -20.15 -5.80 3.55
N PRO A 228 -20.76 -5.63 4.75
CA PRO A 228 -21.33 -6.74 5.53
C PRO A 228 -22.38 -7.52 4.74
N GLY A 229 -22.20 -8.83 4.61
CA GLY A 229 -23.19 -9.70 3.93
C GLY A 229 -23.31 -9.52 2.40
N GLU A 230 -22.51 -8.63 1.79
CA GLU A 230 -22.61 -8.27 0.39
C GLU A 230 -21.33 -8.57 -0.40
N PRO A 231 -20.98 -9.85 -0.68
CA PRO A 231 -19.75 -10.19 -1.42
C PRO A 231 -19.74 -9.61 -2.84
N SER A 232 -20.92 -9.41 -3.45
CA SER A 232 -21.04 -8.81 -4.77
C SER A 232 -20.52 -7.36 -4.85
N ARG A 233 -20.53 -6.61 -3.77
CA ARG A 233 -19.95 -5.25 -3.74
C ARG A 233 -18.43 -5.28 -3.76
N PHE A 234 -17.81 -6.28 -3.11
CA PHE A 234 -16.37 -6.51 -3.26
C PHE A 234 -16.03 -6.92 -4.69
N GLU A 235 -16.85 -7.80 -5.30
CA GLU A 235 -16.69 -8.18 -6.71
C GLU A 235 -16.78 -6.98 -7.64
N GLY A 236 -17.73 -6.06 -7.40
CA GLY A 236 -17.86 -4.84 -8.19
C GLY A 236 -16.59 -3.99 -8.19
N ARG A 237 -15.90 -3.92 -7.03
CA ARG A 237 -14.60 -3.22 -6.91
C ARG A 237 -13.47 -3.93 -7.65
N LEU A 238 -13.53 -5.25 -7.78
CA LEU A 238 -12.49 -6.12 -8.32
C LEU A 238 -12.91 -6.78 -9.64
N LYS A 239 -13.90 -6.20 -10.33
CA LYS A 239 -14.56 -6.83 -11.46
C LYS A 239 -13.59 -7.31 -12.53
N GLY A 240 -12.69 -6.45 -13.01
CA GLY A 240 -11.73 -6.81 -14.05
C GLY A 240 -10.83 -7.97 -13.65
N LEU A 241 -10.42 -8.06 -12.38
CA LEU A 241 -9.59 -9.16 -11.88
C LEU A 241 -10.38 -10.49 -11.81
N VAL A 242 -11.60 -10.47 -11.26
CA VAL A 242 -12.44 -11.68 -11.13
C VAL A 242 -12.87 -12.18 -12.51
N ASP A 243 -13.23 -11.28 -13.42
CA ASP A 243 -13.57 -11.60 -14.81
C ASP A 243 -12.37 -12.20 -15.55
N ALA A 244 -11.15 -11.73 -15.32
CA ALA A 244 -9.93 -12.30 -15.88
C ALA A 244 -9.67 -13.74 -15.38
N PHE A 245 -9.88 -14.02 -14.07
CA PHE A 245 -9.78 -15.38 -13.54
C PHE A 245 -10.73 -16.34 -14.24
N LYS A 246 -11.95 -15.90 -14.49
CA LYS A 246 -12.97 -16.67 -15.22
C LYS A 246 -12.61 -16.84 -16.68
N ALA A 247 -12.20 -15.78 -17.36
CA ALA A 247 -11.84 -15.80 -18.79
C ALA A 247 -10.67 -16.75 -19.07
N GLN A 248 -9.69 -16.82 -18.18
CA GLN A 248 -8.55 -17.73 -18.27
C GLN A 248 -8.80 -19.10 -17.67
N SER A 249 -10.00 -19.34 -17.13
CA SER A 249 -10.38 -20.63 -16.52
C SER A 249 -9.34 -21.11 -15.50
N LEU A 250 -8.91 -20.21 -14.59
CA LEU A 250 -7.87 -20.53 -13.60
C LEU A 250 -8.20 -21.81 -12.84
N PRO A 251 -7.26 -22.79 -12.75
CA PRO A 251 -7.46 -24.00 -11.97
C PRO A 251 -7.77 -23.69 -10.51
N LYS A 252 -8.51 -24.59 -9.83
CA LYS A 252 -8.89 -24.42 -8.44
C LYS A 252 -7.66 -24.17 -7.53
N GLU A 253 -6.59 -24.93 -7.73
CA GLU A 253 -5.37 -24.85 -6.93
C GLU A 253 -4.66 -23.48 -7.06
N VAL A 254 -4.87 -22.79 -8.18
CA VAL A 254 -4.35 -21.41 -8.39
C VAL A 254 -5.31 -20.42 -7.78
N ARG A 255 -6.59 -20.56 -8.04
CA ARG A 255 -7.67 -19.68 -7.57
C ARG A 255 -7.77 -19.64 -6.04
N ASP A 256 -7.57 -20.78 -5.36
CA ASP A 256 -7.58 -20.90 -3.90
C ASP A 256 -6.43 -20.10 -3.23
N ARG A 257 -5.50 -19.54 -4.01
CA ARG A 257 -4.44 -18.64 -3.50
C ARG A 257 -4.85 -17.18 -3.47
N PHE A 258 -6.02 -16.82 -3.98
CA PHE A 258 -6.50 -15.44 -3.94
C PHE A 258 -7.49 -15.20 -2.82
N HIS A 259 -7.28 -14.13 -2.07
CA HIS A 259 -8.13 -13.72 -0.94
C HIS A 259 -8.42 -12.21 -0.96
N VAL A 260 -9.50 -11.82 -0.29
CA VAL A 260 -9.82 -10.42 -0.01
C VAL A 260 -10.06 -10.27 1.49
N MET A 261 -9.28 -9.42 2.15
CA MET A 261 -9.48 -9.00 3.53
C MET A 261 -10.09 -7.60 3.52
N GLY A 262 -11.38 -7.53 3.78
CA GLY A 262 -12.14 -6.28 3.76
C GLY A 262 -12.42 -5.71 5.15
N GLY A 263 -12.77 -4.40 5.19
CA GLY A 263 -13.06 -3.68 6.44
C GLY A 263 -11.87 -3.75 7.40
N GLU A 264 -10.67 -3.45 6.92
CA GLU A 264 -9.40 -3.55 7.64
C GLU A 264 -9.05 -5.01 8.05
N CYS A 265 -9.89 -5.67 8.81
CA CYS A 265 -9.70 -7.03 9.32
C CYS A 265 -11.04 -7.76 9.57
N ASN A 266 -12.15 -7.23 9.09
CA ASN A 266 -13.46 -7.70 9.54
C ASN A 266 -14.11 -8.75 8.63
N TYR A 267 -13.64 -8.87 7.39
CA TYR A 267 -14.23 -9.77 6.39
C TYR A 267 -13.13 -10.47 5.60
N LEU A 268 -13.13 -11.81 5.59
CA LEU A 268 -12.26 -12.58 4.69
C LEU A 268 -13.11 -13.25 3.62
N LEU A 269 -12.71 -13.07 2.36
CA LEU A 269 -13.38 -13.67 1.20
C LEU A 269 -12.36 -14.49 0.39
N ARG A 270 -12.88 -15.51 -0.29
CA ARG A 270 -12.16 -16.34 -1.29
C ARG A 270 -12.98 -16.44 -2.57
N VAL A 271 -12.36 -16.90 -3.64
CA VAL A 271 -13.04 -17.15 -4.92
C VAL A 271 -13.58 -18.58 -4.95
N ASN A 272 -14.88 -18.75 -5.18
CA ASN A 272 -15.53 -20.06 -5.27
C ASN A 272 -15.43 -20.70 -6.68
N ASP A 273 -16.05 -21.86 -6.86
CA ASP A 273 -15.99 -22.60 -8.14
C ASP A 273 -16.68 -21.91 -9.30
N ASP A 274 -17.59 -20.98 -9.03
CA ASP A 274 -18.28 -20.15 -10.05
C ASP A 274 -17.52 -18.85 -10.37
N TYR A 275 -16.29 -18.68 -9.88
CA TYR A 275 -15.49 -17.44 -9.96
C TYR A 275 -16.21 -16.25 -9.32
N ARG A 276 -16.87 -16.47 -8.17
CA ARG A 276 -17.51 -15.44 -7.37
C ARG A 276 -16.81 -15.34 -6.02
N LEU A 277 -16.85 -14.18 -5.42
CA LEU A 277 -16.38 -14.00 -4.05
C LEU A 277 -17.41 -14.56 -3.06
N GLU A 278 -16.94 -15.30 -2.08
CA GLU A 278 -17.72 -15.79 -0.95
C GLU A 278 -17.00 -15.54 0.36
N PHE A 279 -17.75 -15.27 1.44
CA PHE A 279 -17.15 -15.12 2.77
C PHE A 279 -16.61 -16.45 3.27
N VAL A 280 -15.38 -16.41 3.81
CA VAL A 280 -14.81 -17.51 4.57
C VAL A 280 -15.49 -17.53 5.95
N PRO A 281 -15.98 -18.68 6.45
CA PRO A 281 -16.58 -18.76 7.78
C PRO A 281 -15.63 -18.24 8.86
N ALA A 282 -16.15 -17.41 9.76
CA ALA A 282 -15.37 -16.76 10.80
C ALA A 282 -14.53 -17.74 11.64
N GLN A 283 -15.09 -18.94 11.91
CA GLN A 283 -14.44 -20.00 12.68
C GLN A 283 -13.15 -20.54 12.06
N GLU A 284 -12.95 -20.34 10.75
CA GLU A 284 -11.77 -20.83 10.03
C GLU A 284 -10.56 -19.89 10.21
N TRP A 285 -10.79 -18.58 10.38
CA TRP A 285 -9.72 -17.59 10.29
C TRP A 285 -9.65 -16.58 11.46
N HIS A 286 -10.74 -16.36 12.24
CA HIS A 286 -10.71 -15.41 13.34
C HIS A 286 -9.69 -15.80 14.41
N THR A 287 -9.02 -14.81 14.97
CA THR A 287 -8.21 -14.94 16.18
C THR A 287 -9.10 -14.74 17.42
N ASP A 288 -8.64 -15.20 18.60
CA ASP A 288 -9.37 -15.01 19.86
C ASP A 288 -9.70 -13.53 20.10
N GLN A 289 -8.74 -12.63 19.84
CA GLN A 289 -8.94 -11.19 19.94
C GLN A 289 -10.10 -10.69 19.07
N MET A 290 -10.30 -11.27 17.87
CA MET A 290 -11.38 -10.87 16.96
C MET A 290 -12.75 -11.34 17.44
N TYR A 291 -12.81 -12.47 18.15
CA TYR A 291 -14.06 -12.92 18.78
C TYR A 291 -14.48 -11.98 19.90
N ASP A 292 -13.54 -11.53 20.72
CA ASP A 292 -13.82 -10.67 21.89
C ASP A 292 -14.61 -9.43 21.54
N TRP A 293 -14.30 -8.74 20.44
CA TRP A 293 -15.06 -7.51 20.08
C TRP A 293 -16.31 -7.78 19.23
N ARG A 294 -16.39 -8.90 18.50
CA ARG A 294 -17.55 -9.21 17.65
C ARG A 294 -18.78 -9.61 18.45
N GLU A 295 -18.60 -10.23 19.60
CA GLU A 295 -19.67 -10.60 20.51
C GLU A 295 -20.08 -9.45 21.44
N ASN A 296 -19.40 -8.31 21.38
CA ASN A 296 -19.48 -7.28 22.40
C ASN A 296 -20.32 -6.07 21.95
N LYS A 297 -21.27 -5.67 22.82
CA LYS A 297 -22.05 -4.43 22.68
C LYS A 297 -21.17 -3.15 22.72
N GLU A 298 -19.93 -3.28 23.17
CA GLU A 298 -18.96 -2.19 23.24
C GLU A 298 -18.60 -1.62 21.87
N VAL A 299 -18.67 -2.41 20.79
CA VAL A 299 -18.42 -1.93 19.43
C VAL A 299 -19.38 -0.81 19.06
N SER A 300 -20.68 -0.97 19.33
CA SER A 300 -21.64 0.09 19.01
C SER A 300 -21.36 1.36 19.79
N SER A 301 -21.12 1.25 21.11
CA SER A 301 -20.85 2.42 21.96
C SER A 301 -19.51 3.09 21.62
N PHE A 302 -18.49 2.30 21.23
CA PHE A 302 -17.22 2.84 20.74
C PHE A 302 -17.42 3.66 19.46
N LEU A 303 -18.12 3.09 18.48
CA LEU A 303 -18.39 3.78 17.24
C LEU A 303 -19.34 4.99 17.42
N ASP A 304 -20.25 4.97 18.39
CA ASP A 304 -21.10 6.12 18.73
C ASP A 304 -20.24 7.27 19.30
N ARG A 305 -19.29 6.97 20.18
CA ARG A 305 -18.29 7.94 20.68
C ARG A 305 -17.45 8.50 19.54
N ALA A 306 -16.96 7.65 18.65
CA ALA A 306 -16.17 8.05 17.49
C ALA A 306 -16.97 8.98 16.55
N GLU A 307 -18.26 8.67 16.29
CA GLU A 307 -19.13 9.49 15.47
C GLU A 307 -19.37 10.87 16.09
N GLU A 308 -19.69 10.92 17.38
CA GLU A 308 -19.88 12.17 18.10
C GLU A 308 -18.65 13.06 18.03
N PHE A 309 -17.47 12.46 18.26
CA PHE A 309 -16.21 13.18 18.18
C PHE A 309 -15.94 13.69 16.75
N LEU A 310 -16.06 12.86 15.72
CA LEU A 310 -15.85 13.25 14.33
C LEU A 310 -16.75 14.40 13.90
N ARG A 311 -18.04 14.36 14.26
CA ARG A 311 -19.00 15.45 13.99
C ARG A 311 -18.60 16.75 14.69
N SER A 312 -18.24 16.65 15.97
CA SER A 312 -17.83 17.80 16.77
C SER A 312 -16.56 18.43 16.24
N TYR A 313 -15.57 17.59 15.91
CA TYR A 313 -14.27 18.06 15.43
C TYR A 313 -14.36 18.65 14.01
N ALA A 314 -15.13 18.04 13.10
CA ALA A 314 -15.41 18.61 11.78
C ALA A 314 -16.03 20.00 11.89
N LYS A 315 -16.99 20.18 12.83
CA LYS A 315 -17.57 21.49 13.13
C LYS A 315 -16.54 22.49 13.66
N HIS A 316 -15.61 22.03 14.53
CA HIS A 316 -14.52 22.86 15.03
C HIS A 316 -13.61 23.38 13.91
N LEU A 317 -13.31 22.53 12.94
CA LEU A 317 -12.54 22.89 11.75
C LEU A 317 -13.34 23.69 10.70
N GLY A 318 -14.63 23.90 10.91
CA GLY A 318 -15.50 24.58 9.94
C GLY A 318 -15.78 23.74 8.68
N VAL A 319 -15.64 22.42 8.76
CA VAL A 319 -15.88 21.49 7.64
C VAL A 319 -17.27 20.88 7.78
N GLU A 320 -18.13 21.10 6.81
CA GLU A 320 -19.41 20.39 6.71
C GLU A 320 -19.19 18.98 6.22
N VAL A 321 -19.78 17.98 6.89
CA VAL A 321 -19.55 16.57 6.57
C VAL A 321 -20.87 15.80 6.51
N ASP A 322 -20.89 14.76 5.67
CA ASP A 322 -21.82 13.66 5.77
C ASP A 322 -21.17 12.53 6.59
N VAL A 323 -21.99 11.79 7.33
CA VAL A 323 -21.49 10.67 8.13
C VAL A 323 -21.94 9.37 7.54
N LEU A 324 -20.99 8.46 7.37
CA LEU A 324 -21.22 7.09 6.95
C LEU A 324 -20.95 6.13 8.11
N ARG A 325 -22.03 5.47 8.60
CA ARG A 325 -21.97 4.46 9.64
C ARG A 325 -22.08 3.07 9.03
N LYS A 326 -21.16 2.18 9.38
CA LYS A 326 -21.14 0.76 9.03
C LYS A 326 -21.14 -0.09 10.32
N GLU A 327 -21.20 -1.40 10.18
CA GLU A 327 -21.18 -2.34 11.30
C GLU A 327 -19.91 -2.20 12.17
N TYR A 328 -18.73 -2.08 11.53
CA TYR A 328 -17.42 -1.99 12.19
C TYR A 328 -16.67 -0.70 11.84
N ALA A 329 -17.35 0.32 11.34
CA ALA A 329 -16.70 1.56 10.96
C ALA A 329 -17.63 2.75 11.04
N VAL A 330 -17.07 3.92 11.28
CA VAL A 330 -17.72 5.21 11.10
C VAL A 330 -16.78 6.20 10.45
N GLY A 331 -17.26 6.96 9.49
CA GLY A 331 -16.45 7.96 8.82
C GLY A 331 -17.21 9.23 8.51
N VAL A 332 -16.47 10.26 8.19
CA VAL A 332 -16.98 11.56 7.75
C VAL A 332 -16.43 11.89 6.37
N LEU A 333 -17.33 12.32 5.50
CA LEU A 333 -17.03 12.75 4.13
C LEU A 333 -17.31 14.24 4.04
N PRO A 334 -16.33 15.11 3.76
CA PRO A 334 -16.56 16.52 3.51
C PRO A 334 -17.54 16.72 2.35
N LYS A 335 -18.53 17.62 2.54
CA LYS A 335 -19.51 17.97 1.49
C LYS A 335 -18.94 18.85 0.40
N SER A 336 -17.79 19.47 0.66
CA SER A 336 -17.06 20.32 -0.27
C SER A 336 -15.58 20.06 -0.13
N ASP A 337 -14.80 20.48 -1.12
CA ASP A 337 -13.35 20.37 -1.09
C ASP A 337 -12.79 20.97 0.19
N THR A 338 -11.97 20.21 0.88
CA THR A 338 -11.24 20.63 2.06
C THR A 338 -9.74 20.42 1.88
N ILE A 339 -8.96 21.17 2.64
CA ILE A 339 -7.51 20.98 2.59
C ILE A 339 -7.13 19.66 3.27
N TYR A 340 -6.10 19.00 2.74
CA TYR A 340 -5.65 17.69 3.23
C TYR A 340 -5.25 17.72 4.70
N GLU A 341 -4.72 18.85 5.18
CA GLU A 341 -4.33 19.08 6.57
C GLU A 341 -5.51 18.93 7.55
N ASN A 342 -6.71 19.33 7.17
CA ASN A 342 -7.90 19.17 8.01
C ASN A 342 -8.23 17.68 8.23
N LEU A 343 -8.06 16.86 7.19
CA LEU A 343 -8.29 15.41 7.29
C LEU A 343 -7.22 14.74 8.15
N GLU A 344 -5.95 15.15 7.99
CA GLU A 344 -4.84 14.70 8.83
C GLU A 344 -5.06 15.05 10.29
N GLU A 345 -5.40 16.30 10.58
CA GLU A 345 -5.65 16.78 11.92
C GLU A 345 -6.83 16.03 12.56
N MET A 346 -7.91 15.82 11.81
CA MET A 346 -9.08 15.07 12.28
C MET A 346 -8.73 13.62 12.62
N ALA A 347 -7.95 12.94 11.78
CA ALA A 347 -7.50 11.56 12.03
C ALA A 347 -6.62 11.47 13.29
N LEU A 348 -5.63 12.38 13.43
CA LEU A 348 -4.76 12.45 14.61
C LEU A 348 -5.55 12.76 15.89
N ALA A 349 -6.48 13.69 15.82
CA ALA A 349 -7.34 14.03 16.95
C ALA A 349 -8.20 12.84 17.38
N CYS A 350 -8.74 12.06 16.44
CA CYS A 350 -9.45 10.82 16.72
C CYS A 350 -8.57 9.78 17.39
N GLN A 351 -7.33 9.60 16.92
CA GLN A 351 -6.37 8.66 17.54
C GLN A 351 -6.10 9.05 18.99
N ALA A 352 -5.95 10.34 19.28
CA ALA A 352 -5.70 10.84 20.63
C ALA A 352 -6.94 10.69 21.53
N GLU A 353 -8.12 11.11 21.07
CA GLU A 353 -9.38 11.06 21.83
C GLU A 353 -9.80 9.63 22.17
N LEU A 354 -9.58 8.69 21.25
CA LEU A 354 -9.98 7.29 21.41
C LEU A 354 -8.86 6.41 21.98
N SER A 355 -7.74 6.99 22.41
CA SER A 355 -6.56 6.25 22.86
C SER A 355 -6.78 5.36 24.10
N ASP A 356 -7.82 5.63 24.89
CA ASP A 356 -8.23 4.85 26.06
C ASP A 356 -9.19 3.68 25.71
N ALA A 357 -9.55 3.50 24.44
CA ALA A 357 -10.47 2.45 24.04
C ALA A 357 -9.88 1.06 24.29
N SER A 358 -10.69 0.16 24.84
CA SER A 358 -10.35 -1.25 25.02
C SER A 358 -10.36 -2.04 23.71
N ILE A 359 -11.11 -1.55 22.72
CA ILE A 359 -11.26 -2.14 21.39
C ILE A 359 -10.12 -1.66 20.49
N PRO A 360 -9.37 -2.55 19.82
CA PRO A 360 -8.42 -2.15 18.80
C PRO A 360 -9.13 -1.39 17.67
N PHE A 361 -8.54 -0.31 17.22
CA PHE A 361 -9.10 0.50 16.14
C PHE A 361 -8.02 1.10 15.26
N CYS A 362 -8.44 1.61 14.10
CA CYS A 362 -7.65 2.43 13.21
C CYS A 362 -8.44 3.71 12.89
N ALA A 363 -7.89 4.87 13.22
CA ALA A 363 -8.41 6.15 12.75
C ALA A 363 -7.44 6.69 11.69
N PHE A 364 -7.92 6.90 10.47
CA PHE A 364 -7.06 7.21 9.34
C PHE A 364 -7.69 8.21 8.38
N ASN A 365 -6.83 8.91 7.65
CA ASN A 365 -7.19 9.78 6.54
C ASN A 365 -7.24 8.95 5.26
N GLY A 366 -8.45 8.76 4.69
CA GLY A 366 -8.70 8.04 3.45
C GLY A 366 -8.35 8.83 2.17
N GLY A 367 -7.89 10.07 2.30
CA GLY A 367 -7.56 10.95 1.16
C GLY A 367 -8.64 12.00 0.90
N ASN A 368 -9.89 11.61 0.88
CA ASN A 368 -11.06 12.47 0.73
C ASN A 368 -12.02 12.39 1.93
N ASP A 369 -11.73 11.55 2.90
CA ASP A 369 -12.54 11.25 4.06
C ASP A 369 -11.67 10.91 5.27
N VAL A 370 -12.30 10.76 6.43
CA VAL A 370 -11.66 10.25 7.65
C VAL A 370 -12.54 9.16 8.22
N PHE A 371 -11.94 8.00 8.47
CA PHE A 371 -12.62 6.85 9.05
C PHE A 371 -12.01 6.43 10.39
N VAL A 372 -12.87 5.86 11.23
CA VAL A 372 -12.52 5.10 12.42
C VAL A 372 -13.09 3.70 12.25
N ASP A 373 -12.21 2.72 12.09
CA ASP A 373 -12.57 1.32 11.89
C ASP A 373 -12.21 0.49 13.12
N VAL A 374 -13.05 -0.47 13.47
CA VAL A 374 -12.74 -1.47 14.49
C VAL A 374 -11.72 -2.46 13.96
N GLY A 375 -10.65 -2.66 14.69
CA GLY A 375 -9.48 -3.40 14.25
C GLY A 375 -8.55 -2.57 13.36
N ASN A 376 -7.66 -3.21 12.63
CA ASN A 376 -6.73 -2.57 11.71
C ASN A 376 -6.08 -3.62 10.78
N LYS A 377 -5.40 -3.17 9.72
CA LYS A 377 -4.72 -4.06 8.75
C LYS A 377 -3.67 -4.98 9.38
N HIS A 378 -3.01 -4.56 10.46
CA HIS A 378 -2.05 -5.41 11.17
C HIS A 378 -2.73 -6.68 11.72
N ILE A 379 -3.87 -6.52 12.39
CA ILE A 379 -4.66 -7.64 12.93
C ILE A 379 -5.18 -8.51 11.80
N GLY A 380 -5.71 -7.89 10.73
CA GLY A 380 -6.18 -8.62 9.56
C GLY A 380 -5.09 -9.44 8.90
N LEU A 381 -3.90 -8.85 8.73
CA LEU A 381 -2.76 -9.55 8.14
C LEU A 381 -2.27 -10.70 9.02
N GLN A 382 -2.20 -10.51 10.35
CA GLN A 382 -1.85 -11.60 11.27
C GLN A 382 -2.85 -12.75 11.21
N ALA A 383 -4.16 -12.45 11.14
CA ALA A 383 -5.20 -13.47 11.01
C ALA A 383 -5.08 -14.22 9.67
N LEU A 384 -4.82 -13.51 8.57
CA LEU A 384 -4.61 -14.09 7.24
C LEU A 384 -3.35 -14.97 7.20
N MET A 385 -2.23 -14.50 7.75
CA MET A 385 -0.99 -15.29 7.84
C MET A 385 -1.19 -16.57 8.63
N ARG A 386 -1.92 -16.49 9.76
CA ARG A 386 -2.27 -17.69 10.56
C ARG A 386 -3.17 -18.64 9.76
N TYR A 387 -4.18 -18.15 9.07
CA TYR A 387 -5.09 -18.94 8.25
C TYR A 387 -4.35 -19.69 7.12
N LEU A 388 -3.32 -19.07 6.54
CA LEU A 388 -2.53 -19.63 5.45
C LEU A 388 -1.28 -20.41 5.91
N ASP A 389 -0.99 -20.45 7.22
CA ASP A 389 0.25 -21.00 7.79
C ASP A 389 1.51 -20.39 7.16
N ILE A 390 1.58 -19.06 7.20
CA ILE A 390 2.66 -18.25 6.60
C ILE A 390 3.20 -17.28 7.65
N ASP A 391 4.52 -17.12 7.70
CA ASP A 391 5.19 -16.18 8.60
C ASP A 391 5.33 -14.78 8.03
N GLY A 392 5.56 -13.78 8.89
CA GLY A 392 5.82 -12.40 8.50
C GLY A 392 7.07 -12.23 7.63
N SER A 393 8.09 -13.08 7.80
CA SER A 393 9.27 -13.11 6.92
C SER A 393 8.97 -13.67 5.52
N GLN A 394 7.86 -14.36 5.34
CA GLN A 394 7.40 -14.89 4.05
C GLN A 394 6.29 -14.03 3.43
N THR A 395 6.00 -12.89 4.07
CA THR A 395 4.90 -11.99 3.68
C THR A 395 5.46 -10.64 3.25
N LEU A 396 4.95 -10.13 2.12
CA LEU A 396 5.24 -8.81 1.58
C LEU A 396 3.95 -8.03 1.42
N HIS A 397 3.80 -6.91 2.14
CA HIS A 397 2.66 -6.01 1.99
C HIS A 397 3.03 -4.81 1.13
N VAL A 398 2.18 -4.49 0.17
CA VAL A 398 2.30 -3.33 -0.72
C VAL A 398 1.18 -2.35 -0.42
N GLY A 399 1.52 -1.12 -0.09
CA GLY A 399 0.55 -0.07 0.25
C GLY A 399 1.08 1.33 -0.04
N ASP A 400 0.21 2.33 0.03
CA ASP A 400 0.56 3.73 -0.23
C ASP A 400 0.51 4.62 1.03
N ARG A 401 -0.04 4.13 2.16
CA ARG A 401 -0.33 4.94 3.35
C ARG A 401 0.39 4.46 4.61
N PHE A 402 1.71 4.64 4.64
CA PHE A 402 2.57 4.25 5.78
C PHE A 402 2.89 5.39 6.74
N THR A 403 2.24 6.55 6.65
CA THR A 403 2.34 7.64 7.63
C THR A 403 1.51 7.33 8.88
N LEU A 404 1.66 8.14 9.94
CA LEU A 404 0.93 7.94 11.22
C LEU A 404 -0.60 7.92 11.07
N THR A 405 -1.13 8.63 10.09
CA THR A 405 -2.55 8.68 9.76
C THR A 405 -2.95 7.70 8.65
N GLY A 406 -2.02 6.88 8.20
CA GLY A 406 -2.26 5.86 7.19
C GLY A 406 -2.62 4.51 7.81
N ASN A 407 -3.51 3.79 7.17
CA ASN A 407 -3.97 2.47 7.65
C ASN A 407 -2.95 1.34 7.41
N ASP A 408 -1.93 1.56 6.55
CA ASP A 408 -0.84 0.59 6.32
C ASP A 408 0.28 0.69 7.37
N ALA A 409 0.34 1.77 8.14
CA ALA A 409 1.47 2.06 9.03
C ALA A 409 1.80 0.91 9.98
N LYS A 410 0.78 0.32 10.63
CA LYS A 410 0.94 -0.78 11.60
C LYS A 410 1.33 -2.12 10.97
N VAL A 411 1.15 -2.29 9.66
CA VAL A 411 1.53 -3.53 8.96
C VAL A 411 3.03 -3.79 9.04
N ARG A 412 3.84 -2.74 9.15
CA ARG A 412 5.31 -2.83 9.34
C ARG A 412 5.72 -3.71 10.53
N GLU A 413 4.85 -3.90 11.51
CA GLU A 413 5.11 -4.75 12.68
C GLU A 413 4.90 -6.24 12.38
N ALA A 414 4.11 -6.57 11.35
CA ALA A 414 3.73 -7.93 11.01
C ALA A 414 4.50 -8.52 9.83
N ALA A 415 4.89 -7.70 8.84
CA ALA A 415 5.46 -8.17 7.58
C ALA A 415 6.42 -7.14 6.96
N SER A 416 7.21 -7.60 5.97
CA SER A 416 7.95 -6.73 5.08
C SER A 416 7.00 -5.87 4.25
N ILE A 417 7.42 -4.64 3.93
CA ILE A 417 6.57 -3.69 3.22
C ILE A 417 7.23 -3.16 1.95
N LEU A 418 6.40 -2.81 0.97
CA LEU A 418 6.73 -1.92 -0.14
C LEU A 418 5.83 -0.70 -0.08
N TRP A 419 6.43 0.47 0.12
CA TRP A 419 5.71 1.72 0.11
C TRP A 419 5.69 2.31 -1.30
N VAL A 420 4.55 2.29 -1.95
CA VAL A 420 4.34 2.82 -3.30
C VAL A 420 3.61 4.16 -3.25
N ALA A 421 3.75 4.96 -4.30
CA ALA A 421 3.04 6.24 -4.43
C ALA A 421 1.94 6.19 -5.49
N SER A 422 1.86 5.10 -6.26
CA SER A 422 0.87 4.95 -7.34
C SER A 422 0.76 3.49 -7.80
N PRO A 423 -0.33 3.12 -8.49
CA PRO A 423 -0.50 1.82 -9.13
C PRO A 423 0.60 1.47 -10.15
N ASP A 424 1.18 2.48 -10.81
CA ASP A 424 2.29 2.24 -11.75
C ASP A 424 3.56 1.81 -11.02
N GLU A 425 3.86 2.37 -9.84
CA GLU A 425 4.96 1.90 -9.00
C GLU A 425 4.72 0.47 -8.52
N THR A 426 3.49 0.13 -8.13
CA THR A 426 3.10 -1.24 -7.76
C THR A 426 3.42 -2.20 -8.90
N THR A 427 2.98 -1.86 -10.11
CA THR A 427 3.25 -2.67 -11.31
C THR A 427 4.75 -2.85 -11.55
N PHE A 428 5.55 -1.79 -11.37
CA PHE A 428 6.99 -1.85 -11.50
C PHE A 428 7.62 -2.83 -10.49
N PHE A 429 7.31 -2.68 -9.20
CA PHE A 429 7.89 -3.54 -8.17
C PHE A 429 7.42 -5.00 -8.30
N MET A 430 6.21 -5.25 -8.77
CA MET A 430 5.73 -6.62 -9.01
C MET A 430 6.42 -7.28 -10.21
N ARG A 431 6.78 -6.53 -11.24
CA ARG A 431 7.65 -7.04 -12.32
C ARG A 431 9.03 -7.40 -11.82
N LEU A 432 9.60 -6.54 -10.97
CA LEU A 432 10.90 -6.77 -10.33
C LEU A 432 10.86 -8.02 -9.44
N LEU A 433 9.84 -8.13 -8.60
CA LEU A 433 9.64 -9.29 -7.72
C LEU A 433 9.50 -10.59 -8.52
N TYR A 434 8.68 -10.60 -9.56
CA TYR A 434 8.49 -11.76 -10.43
C TYR A 434 9.80 -12.19 -11.08
N ARG A 435 10.58 -11.25 -11.65
CA ARG A 435 11.92 -11.51 -12.19
C ARG A 435 12.84 -12.17 -11.16
N ASP A 436 12.90 -11.61 -9.97
CA ASP A 436 13.81 -12.07 -8.92
C ASP A 436 13.40 -13.43 -8.35
N ILE A 437 12.10 -13.72 -8.25
CA ILE A 437 11.60 -15.06 -7.87
C ILE A 437 12.00 -16.10 -8.90
N LEU A 438 11.85 -15.81 -10.20
CA LEU A 438 12.27 -16.74 -11.25
C LEU A 438 13.78 -17.00 -11.19
N ASN A 439 14.57 -15.95 -11.03
CA ASN A 439 16.04 -16.09 -10.92
C ASN A 439 16.43 -16.91 -9.67
N ALA A 440 15.74 -16.72 -8.54
CA ALA A 440 16.01 -17.48 -7.32
C ALA A 440 15.63 -18.98 -7.43
N ARG A 441 14.70 -19.34 -8.32
CA ARG A 441 14.28 -20.74 -8.55
C ARG A 441 15.16 -21.49 -9.56
N ILE A 442 15.93 -20.78 -10.36
CA ILE A 442 16.85 -21.35 -11.36
C ILE A 442 18.20 -21.71 -10.71
N LEU A 443 18.57 -21.04 -9.62
CA LEU A 443 19.80 -21.26 -8.85
C LEU A 443 19.59 -22.35 -7.77
#